data_8ed33060f031721b1f3c3f0734e7ef23
#
_entry.id   8ed33060f031721b1f3c3f0734e7ef23
#
_cell.length_a   1.000
_cell.length_b   1.000
_cell.length_c   1.000
_cell.angle_alpha   90.00
_cell.angle_beta   90.00
_cell.angle_gamma   90.00
#
_symmetry.space_group_name_H-M   'P 1'
#
loop_
_entity.id
_entity.type
_entity.pdbx_description
1 polymer ?
#
loop_
_entity_poly.entity_id
_entity_poly.type
_entity_poly.pdbx_seq_one_letter_code
_entity_poly.pdbx_strand_id
1 'polypeptide(L)'
;LEALADAVAHEYKAIVDAGIILQLDSPDLGLGRHMMFKNKSDEEYRALAAMHIDALNLALAGIPRDMVRLHVCWGNYEGPHHHDAPMEMVLPIALQANVGALVFESSNPRHAHEWETFAGTDLPDDLILVPGVIDSTTNFIEHPKLVAERICRFADIVGRERVIAGTDCGFSTFAGFGVVDEDIVYAKLKSMADGAAIASEKLWG
;
A
#
# COMPACT_ATOMS: atom_id res chain seq x y z
N LEU A 1 -13.24 -6.29 18.75
CA LEU A 1 -12.10 -5.59 18.16
C LEU A 1 -11.21 -4.93 19.22
N GLU A 2 -11.76 -4.21 20.22
CA GLU A 2 -10.99 -3.53 21.28
C GLU A 2 -9.98 -4.48 21.98
N ALA A 3 -10.43 -5.63 22.47
CA ALA A 3 -9.55 -6.60 23.13
C ALA A 3 -8.43 -7.13 22.21
N LEU A 4 -8.69 -7.19 20.90
CA LEU A 4 -7.66 -7.54 19.92
C LEU A 4 -6.69 -6.37 19.72
N ALA A 5 -7.19 -5.14 19.62
CA ALA A 5 -6.37 -3.95 19.53
C ALA A 5 -5.41 -3.83 20.76
N ASP A 6 -5.93 -4.04 21.96
CA ASP A 6 -5.12 -4.05 23.20
C ASP A 6 -4.01 -5.11 23.16
N ALA A 7 -4.32 -6.31 22.63
CA ALA A 7 -3.35 -7.39 22.56
C ALA A 7 -2.20 -7.07 21.57
N VAL A 8 -2.53 -6.58 20.36
CA VAL A 8 -1.51 -6.29 19.33
C VAL A 8 -0.73 -4.99 19.60
N ALA A 9 -1.27 -4.06 20.39
CA ALA A 9 -0.61 -2.82 20.75
C ALA A 9 0.76 -3.06 21.43
N HIS A 10 0.87 -4.14 22.22
CA HIS A 10 2.14 -4.51 22.87
C HIS A 10 3.23 -4.89 21.85
N GLU A 11 2.85 -5.64 20.81
CA GLU A 11 3.76 -6.03 19.73
C GLU A 11 4.17 -4.80 18.90
N TYR A 12 3.21 -3.95 18.50
CA TYR A 12 3.47 -2.74 17.75
C TYR A 12 4.45 -1.80 18.47
N LYS A 13 4.20 -1.61 19.78
CA LYS A 13 5.09 -0.81 20.60
C LYS A 13 6.50 -1.41 20.69
N ALA A 14 6.63 -2.72 20.86
CA ALA A 14 7.93 -3.38 20.95
C ALA A 14 8.75 -3.22 19.65
N ILE A 15 8.10 -3.29 18.48
CA ILE A 15 8.73 -3.07 17.17
C ILE A 15 9.27 -1.63 17.06
N VAL A 16 8.43 -0.66 17.39
CA VAL A 16 8.80 0.76 17.29
C VAL A 16 9.84 1.15 18.34
N ASP A 17 9.76 0.66 19.57
CA ASP A 17 10.76 0.86 20.62
C ASP A 17 12.14 0.29 20.23
N ALA A 18 12.19 -0.73 19.36
CA ALA A 18 13.43 -1.24 18.77
C ALA A 18 14.00 -0.35 17.65
N GLY A 19 13.36 0.77 17.32
CA GLY A 19 13.76 1.68 16.25
C GLY A 19 13.41 1.19 14.84
N ILE A 20 12.45 0.25 14.72
CA ILE A 20 12.01 -0.33 13.44
C ILE A 20 10.68 0.33 13.04
N ILE A 21 10.57 0.71 11.76
CA ILE A 21 9.30 1.18 11.20
C ILE A 21 8.32 0.01 11.15
N LEU A 22 7.15 0.20 11.77
CA LEU A 22 6.06 -0.76 11.74
C LEU A 22 5.30 -0.65 10.41
N GLN A 23 5.18 -1.75 9.68
CA GLN A 23 4.23 -1.87 8.57
C GLN A 23 3.06 -2.75 8.96
N LEU A 24 1.85 -2.25 8.74
CA LEU A 24 0.60 -2.95 8.96
C LEU A 24 0.01 -3.33 7.61
N ASP A 25 -0.44 -4.58 7.49
CA ASP A 25 -1.10 -5.08 6.30
C ASP A 25 -2.61 -5.11 6.51
N SER A 26 -3.37 -4.41 5.65
CA SER A 26 -4.83 -4.27 5.74
C SER A 26 -5.52 -4.80 4.49
N PRO A 27 -5.57 -6.11 4.29
CA PRO A 27 -6.34 -6.72 3.19
C PRO A 27 -7.85 -6.54 3.36
N ASP A 28 -8.30 -6.25 4.55
CA ASP A 28 -9.70 -5.93 4.88
C ASP A 28 -10.19 -4.64 4.22
N LEU A 29 -9.30 -3.68 3.94
CA LEU A 29 -9.63 -2.42 3.25
C LEU A 29 -9.74 -2.56 1.73
N GLY A 30 -9.00 -3.47 1.12
CA GLY A 30 -8.98 -3.69 -0.33
C GLY A 30 -9.64 -5.01 -0.71
N LEU A 31 -8.95 -6.11 -0.46
CA LEU A 31 -9.35 -7.48 -0.79
C LEU A 31 -10.64 -7.90 -0.07
N GLY A 32 -10.89 -7.37 1.13
CA GLY A 32 -12.05 -7.74 1.96
C GLY A 32 -13.38 -7.61 1.21
N ARG A 33 -13.53 -6.61 0.34
CA ARG A 33 -14.72 -6.43 -0.50
C ARG A 33 -14.94 -7.63 -1.43
N HIS A 34 -13.87 -8.11 -2.05
CA HIS A 34 -13.91 -9.23 -2.98
C HIS A 34 -14.13 -10.57 -2.28
N MET A 35 -13.45 -10.82 -1.17
CA MET A 35 -13.41 -12.14 -0.54
C MET A 35 -14.51 -12.36 0.51
N MET A 36 -14.68 -11.43 1.45
CA MET A 36 -15.52 -11.62 2.63
C MET A 36 -16.84 -10.87 2.57
N PHE A 37 -16.84 -9.69 1.97
CA PHE A 37 -17.96 -8.74 2.06
C PHE A 37 -18.63 -8.45 0.72
N LYS A 38 -18.47 -9.32 -0.27
CA LYS A 38 -19.05 -9.16 -1.62
C LYS A 38 -20.57 -8.97 -1.66
N ASN A 39 -21.29 -9.43 -0.63
CA ASN A 39 -22.74 -9.32 -0.51
C ASN A 39 -23.20 -8.08 0.29
N LYS A 40 -22.27 -7.27 0.77
CA LYS A 40 -22.57 -6.03 1.49
C LYS A 40 -22.80 -4.89 0.51
N SER A 41 -23.63 -3.91 0.89
CA SER A 41 -23.68 -2.65 0.16
C SER A 41 -22.37 -1.87 0.34
N ASP A 42 -22.12 -0.88 -0.51
CA ASP A 42 -20.93 -0.04 -0.38
C ASP A 42 -20.95 0.76 0.93
N GLU A 43 -22.13 1.19 1.39
CA GLU A 43 -22.30 1.86 2.68
C GLU A 43 -21.94 0.94 3.86
N GLU A 44 -22.48 -0.29 3.86
CA GLU A 44 -22.14 -1.29 4.88
C GLU A 44 -20.66 -1.62 4.90
N TYR A 45 -20.03 -1.73 3.71
CA TYR A 45 -18.61 -2.00 3.60
C TYR A 45 -17.75 -0.85 4.14
N ARG A 46 -18.08 0.40 3.77
CA ARG A 46 -17.42 1.59 4.30
C ARG A 46 -17.51 1.68 5.82
N ALA A 47 -18.67 1.37 6.40
CA ALA A 47 -18.85 1.35 7.85
C ALA A 47 -17.99 0.28 8.54
N LEU A 48 -17.87 -0.91 7.95
CA LEU A 48 -16.99 -1.98 8.45
C LEU A 48 -15.53 -1.57 8.37
N ALA A 49 -15.09 -1.04 7.24
CA ALA A 49 -13.72 -0.60 7.04
C ALA A 49 -13.34 0.53 8.01
N ALA A 50 -14.23 1.50 8.23
CA ALA A 50 -14.02 2.57 9.21
C ALA A 50 -13.88 2.01 10.63
N MET A 51 -14.72 1.05 11.03
CA MET A 51 -14.62 0.38 12.33
C MET A 51 -13.28 -0.37 12.51
N HIS A 52 -12.72 -0.93 11.43
CA HIS A 52 -11.40 -1.57 11.47
C HIS A 52 -10.29 -0.52 11.66
N ILE A 53 -10.38 0.63 11.00
CA ILE A 53 -9.44 1.75 11.21
C ILE A 53 -9.54 2.30 12.64
N ASP A 54 -10.74 2.42 13.20
CA ASP A 54 -10.91 2.83 14.61
C ASP A 54 -10.19 1.87 15.56
N ALA A 55 -10.34 0.56 15.36
CA ALA A 55 -9.64 -0.45 16.15
C ALA A 55 -8.12 -0.40 15.95
N LEU A 56 -7.67 -0.16 14.72
CA LEU A 56 -6.26 0.04 14.41
C LEU A 56 -5.69 1.27 15.15
N ASN A 57 -6.40 2.38 15.12
CA ASN A 57 -6.00 3.60 15.82
C ASN A 57 -5.92 3.43 17.35
N LEU A 58 -6.78 2.58 17.93
CA LEU A 58 -6.67 2.19 19.34
C LEU A 58 -5.36 1.43 19.60
N ALA A 59 -5.01 0.48 18.72
CA ALA A 59 -3.75 -0.29 18.84
C ALA A 59 -2.50 0.59 18.64
N LEU A 60 -2.61 1.67 17.87
CA LEU A 60 -1.53 2.62 17.59
C LEU A 60 -1.42 3.75 18.65
N ALA A 61 -2.25 3.74 19.71
CA ALA A 61 -2.25 4.79 20.68
C ALA A 61 -0.85 4.98 21.33
N GLY A 62 -0.32 6.21 21.23
CA GLY A 62 1.00 6.55 21.77
C GLY A 62 2.19 6.15 20.89
N ILE A 63 1.98 5.59 19.72
CA ILE A 63 3.01 5.33 18.73
C ILE A 63 3.14 6.54 17.78
N PRO A 64 4.35 7.08 17.53
CA PRO A 64 4.55 8.17 16.59
C PRO A 64 4.12 7.73 15.17
N ARG A 65 3.30 8.54 14.50
CA ARG A 65 2.73 8.19 13.20
C ARG A 65 3.77 8.02 12.10
N ASP A 66 4.89 8.74 12.17
CA ASP A 66 6.02 8.65 11.25
C ASP A 66 6.80 7.33 11.36
N MET A 67 6.57 6.56 12.45
CA MET A 67 7.09 5.21 12.62
C MET A 67 6.13 4.13 12.12
N VAL A 68 5.00 4.49 11.52
CA VAL A 68 3.98 3.54 11.06
C VAL A 68 3.63 3.78 9.60
N ARG A 69 3.55 2.71 8.82
CA ARG A 69 2.98 2.70 7.46
C ARG A 69 1.89 1.65 7.32
N LEU A 70 0.85 1.98 6.60
CA LEU A 70 -0.29 1.11 6.33
C LEU A 70 -0.22 0.61 4.89
N HIS A 71 -0.19 -0.70 4.69
CA HIS A 71 -0.34 -1.31 3.38
C HIS A 71 -1.81 -1.64 3.12
N VAL A 72 -2.41 -0.95 2.16
CA VAL A 72 -3.71 -1.30 1.62
C VAL A 72 -3.49 -2.40 0.59
N CYS A 73 -3.98 -3.60 0.90
CA CYS A 73 -3.72 -4.79 0.11
C CYS A 73 -4.98 -5.28 -0.60
N TRP A 74 -4.87 -5.51 -1.91
CA TRP A 74 -5.92 -6.20 -2.69
C TRP A 74 -5.62 -7.67 -2.94
N GLY A 75 -4.54 -8.19 -2.32
CA GLY A 75 -4.09 -9.56 -2.47
C GLY A 75 -3.19 -9.77 -3.68
N ASN A 76 -2.21 -10.63 -3.51
CA ASN A 76 -1.16 -10.92 -4.49
C ASN A 76 -1.36 -12.27 -5.18
N TYR A 77 -2.59 -12.77 -5.28
CA TYR A 77 -2.90 -13.94 -6.08
C TYR A 77 -3.23 -13.54 -7.52
N GLU A 78 -2.84 -14.36 -8.48
CA GLU A 78 -3.21 -14.19 -9.89
C GLU A 78 -4.65 -14.64 -10.11
N GLY A 79 -5.56 -13.69 -10.27
CA GLY A 79 -6.98 -13.97 -10.45
C GLY A 79 -7.77 -12.74 -10.92
N PRO A 80 -9.07 -12.88 -11.19
CA PRO A 80 -9.86 -11.84 -11.84
C PRO A 80 -10.13 -10.59 -11.00
N HIS A 81 -10.12 -10.64 -9.68
CA HIS A 81 -10.24 -9.50 -8.76
C HIS A 81 -11.33 -8.43 -9.08
N HIS A 82 -12.38 -8.80 -9.80
CA HIS A 82 -13.37 -7.87 -10.35
C HIS A 82 -14.39 -7.31 -9.33
N HIS A 83 -14.24 -7.65 -8.06
CA HIS A 83 -15.01 -7.13 -6.95
C HIS A 83 -14.16 -6.39 -5.92
N ASP A 84 -12.91 -6.09 -6.24
CA ASP A 84 -12.04 -5.30 -5.37
C ASP A 84 -12.67 -3.92 -5.07
N ALA A 85 -12.44 -3.40 -3.88
CA ALA A 85 -12.85 -2.05 -3.54
C ALA A 85 -11.97 -1.06 -4.33
N PRO A 86 -12.55 -0.10 -5.09
CA PRO A 86 -11.74 0.88 -5.79
C PRO A 86 -11.06 1.85 -4.80
N MET A 87 -9.91 2.41 -5.18
CA MET A 87 -9.17 3.36 -4.35
C MET A 87 -10.02 4.56 -3.95
N GLU A 88 -10.92 5.03 -4.81
CA GLU A 88 -11.89 6.09 -4.50
C GLU A 88 -12.76 5.77 -3.26
N MET A 89 -13.08 4.51 -3.05
CA MET A 89 -13.81 4.06 -1.86
C MET A 89 -12.90 3.93 -0.64
N VAL A 90 -11.69 3.42 -0.84
CA VAL A 90 -10.76 3.03 0.23
C VAL A 90 -9.98 4.22 0.78
N LEU A 91 -9.50 5.12 -0.08
CA LEU A 91 -8.60 6.22 0.31
C LEU A 91 -9.18 7.12 1.42
N PRO A 92 -10.45 7.57 1.37
CA PRO A 92 -11.02 8.40 2.44
C PRO A 92 -11.08 7.70 3.81
N ILE A 93 -11.10 6.36 3.82
CA ILE A 93 -11.11 5.54 5.03
C ILE A 93 -9.67 5.34 5.52
N ALA A 94 -8.76 4.98 4.63
CA ALA A 94 -7.35 4.78 4.94
C ALA A 94 -6.68 6.06 5.49
N LEU A 95 -7.10 7.25 5.02
CA LEU A 95 -6.63 8.54 5.53
C LEU A 95 -7.04 8.84 6.98
N GLN A 96 -7.97 8.07 7.56
CA GLN A 96 -8.34 8.19 8.98
C GLN A 96 -7.39 7.40 9.89
N ALA A 97 -6.52 6.55 9.32
CA ALA A 97 -5.51 5.82 10.08
C ALA A 97 -4.41 6.77 10.58
N ASN A 98 -3.97 6.58 11.84
CA ASN A 98 -2.88 7.34 12.44
C ASN A 98 -1.51 6.84 11.98
N VAL A 99 -1.22 7.00 10.69
CA VAL A 99 0.02 6.51 10.05
C VAL A 99 0.70 7.61 9.26
N GLY A 100 2.02 7.56 9.13
CA GLY A 100 2.82 8.53 8.37
C GLY A 100 2.97 8.17 6.90
N ALA A 101 2.68 6.93 6.50
CA ALA A 101 2.78 6.53 5.10
C ALA A 101 1.68 5.55 4.68
N LEU A 102 1.24 5.64 3.43
CA LEU A 102 0.37 4.66 2.77
C LEU A 102 1.15 3.89 1.71
N VAL A 103 1.10 2.57 1.79
CA VAL A 103 1.64 1.62 0.80
C VAL A 103 0.45 1.03 0.05
N PHE A 104 0.46 1.02 -1.27
CA PHE A 104 -0.69 0.58 -2.07
C PHE A 104 -0.30 0.11 -3.47
N GLU A 105 -1.13 -0.72 -4.07
CA GLU A 105 -0.96 -1.19 -5.44
C GLU A 105 -1.19 -0.06 -6.45
N SER A 106 -0.30 0.06 -7.44
CA SER A 106 -0.39 1.10 -8.48
C SER A 106 0.30 0.70 -9.79
N SER A 107 0.81 -0.52 -9.92
CA SER A 107 1.50 -0.93 -11.13
C SER A 107 0.77 -2.01 -11.93
N ASN A 108 -0.06 -2.83 -11.30
CA ASN A 108 -0.85 -3.81 -12.00
C ASN A 108 -2.05 -3.18 -12.74
N PRO A 109 -2.57 -3.81 -13.81
CA PRO A 109 -3.60 -3.20 -14.67
C PRO A 109 -4.94 -2.95 -13.97
N ARG A 110 -5.18 -3.52 -12.77
CA ARG A 110 -6.43 -3.32 -12.00
C ARG A 110 -6.43 -1.95 -11.31
N HIS A 111 -5.27 -1.50 -10.82
CA HIS A 111 -5.11 -0.33 -9.97
C HIS A 111 -4.21 0.76 -10.57
N ALA A 112 -3.54 0.49 -11.71
CA ALA A 112 -2.59 1.43 -12.32
C ALA A 112 -3.21 2.78 -12.74
N HIS A 113 -4.52 2.87 -12.92
CA HIS A 113 -5.24 4.10 -13.25
C HIS A 113 -5.64 4.92 -12.02
N GLU A 114 -5.63 4.33 -10.83
CA GLU A 114 -6.18 4.94 -9.60
C GLU A 114 -5.29 6.03 -8.98
N TRP A 115 -4.14 6.32 -9.58
CA TRP A 115 -3.36 7.52 -9.23
C TRP A 115 -4.18 8.81 -9.36
N GLU A 116 -5.21 8.82 -10.24
CA GLU A 116 -6.12 9.95 -10.44
C GLU A 116 -6.90 10.26 -9.15
N THR A 117 -7.21 9.26 -8.34
CA THR A 117 -7.87 9.43 -7.04
C THR A 117 -6.99 10.26 -6.09
N PHE A 118 -5.69 9.98 -6.05
CA PHE A 118 -4.74 10.76 -5.23
C PHE A 118 -4.60 12.20 -5.73
N ALA A 119 -4.57 12.39 -7.04
CA ALA A 119 -4.50 13.73 -7.65
C ALA A 119 -5.76 14.58 -7.37
N GLY A 120 -6.91 13.94 -7.16
CA GLY A 120 -8.19 14.59 -6.84
C GLY A 120 -8.50 14.72 -5.35
N THR A 121 -7.63 14.23 -4.45
CA THR A 121 -7.86 14.19 -3.01
C THR A 121 -6.96 15.18 -2.29
N ASP A 122 -7.51 15.90 -1.30
CA ASP A 122 -6.73 16.74 -0.38
C ASP A 122 -6.00 15.82 0.62
N LEU A 123 -4.71 15.62 0.39
CA LEU A 123 -3.86 14.71 1.16
C LEU A 123 -3.14 15.47 2.27
N PRO A 124 -2.98 14.87 3.48
CA PRO A 124 -2.20 15.48 4.56
C PRO A 124 -0.77 15.84 4.10
N ASP A 125 -0.30 17.03 4.47
CA ASP A 125 0.99 17.58 4.02
C ASP A 125 2.20 16.75 4.43
N ASP A 126 2.08 15.97 5.49
CA ASP A 126 3.14 15.10 6.05
C ASP A 126 2.99 13.62 5.64
N LEU A 127 1.96 13.28 4.85
CA LEU A 127 1.74 11.90 4.41
C LEU A 127 2.74 11.52 3.31
N ILE A 128 3.43 10.40 3.52
CA ILE A 128 4.30 9.78 2.51
C ILE A 128 3.48 8.77 1.71
N LEU A 129 3.60 8.80 0.40
CA LEU A 129 3.03 7.80 -0.50
C LEU A 129 4.09 6.78 -0.89
N VAL A 130 3.73 5.50 -0.79
CA VAL A 130 4.57 4.37 -1.22
C VAL A 130 3.82 3.58 -2.28
N PRO A 131 3.69 4.13 -3.51
CA PRO A 131 3.03 3.42 -4.59
C PRO A 131 3.80 2.18 -5.01
N GLY A 132 3.11 1.11 -5.35
CA GLY A 132 3.66 0.00 -6.09
C GLY A 132 4.07 0.47 -7.49
N VAL A 133 5.34 0.36 -7.83
CA VAL A 133 5.88 0.74 -9.14
C VAL A 133 6.33 -0.47 -9.96
N ILE A 134 6.28 -1.66 -9.33
CA ILE A 134 6.43 -2.97 -9.96
C ILE A 134 5.32 -3.90 -9.47
N ASP A 135 4.74 -4.66 -10.38
CA ASP A 135 3.71 -5.66 -10.11
C ASP A 135 4.32 -6.90 -9.43
N SER A 136 3.61 -7.47 -8.48
CA SER A 136 4.05 -8.65 -7.72
C SER A 136 3.43 -9.97 -8.18
N THR A 137 2.56 -9.96 -9.21
CA THR A 137 1.81 -11.14 -9.64
C THR A 137 2.20 -11.65 -11.04
N THR A 138 3.00 -10.93 -11.81
CA THR A 138 3.42 -11.32 -13.16
C THR A 138 4.91 -11.51 -13.30
N ASN A 139 5.31 -12.34 -14.27
CA ASN A 139 6.72 -12.58 -14.62
C ASN A 139 7.30 -11.56 -15.61
N PHE A 140 6.57 -10.49 -15.95
CA PHE A 140 7.11 -9.40 -16.75
C PHE A 140 7.98 -8.48 -15.90
N ILE A 141 9.23 -8.28 -16.30
CA ILE A 141 10.12 -7.32 -15.66
C ILE A 141 9.83 -5.94 -16.23
N GLU A 142 9.40 -5.02 -15.40
CA GLU A 142 9.13 -3.64 -15.78
C GLU A 142 10.40 -2.95 -16.26
N HIS A 143 10.29 -2.14 -17.31
CA HIS A 143 11.42 -1.34 -17.78
C HIS A 143 11.71 -0.21 -16.78
N PRO A 144 12.98 0.10 -16.40
CA PRO A 144 13.31 1.14 -15.42
C PRO A 144 12.72 2.53 -15.74
N LYS A 145 12.58 2.89 -17.02
CA LYS A 145 11.94 4.15 -17.42
C LYS A 145 10.44 4.20 -17.07
N LEU A 146 9.74 3.05 -17.16
CA LEU A 146 8.34 2.96 -16.73
C LEU A 146 8.22 3.10 -15.21
N VAL A 147 9.14 2.48 -14.47
CA VAL A 147 9.23 2.66 -13.00
C VAL A 147 9.46 4.13 -12.65
N ALA A 148 10.41 4.79 -13.30
CA ALA A 148 10.69 6.21 -13.09
C ALA A 148 9.48 7.10 -13.42
N GLU A 149 8.74 6.80 -14.48
CA GLU A 149 7.52 7.50 -14.86
C GLU A 149 6.45 7.40 -13.75
N ARG A 150 6.25 6.20 -13.20
CA ARG A 150 5.31 5.94 -12.11
C ARG A 150 5.70 6.72 -10.85
N ILE A 151 6.98 6.73 -10.46
CA ILE A 151 7.47 7.51 -9.32
C ILE A 151 7.24 9.00 -9.53
N CYS A 152 7.63 9.56 -10.68
CA CYS A 152 7.46 10.99 -10.98
C CYS A 152 5.99 11.41 -10.96
N ARG A 153 5.07 10.56 -11.41
CA ARG A 153 3.64 10.83 -11.39
C ARG A 153 3.12 11.12 -9.97
N PHE A 154 3.54 10.34 -8.98
CA PHE A 154 3.18 10.60 -7.58
C PHE A 154 3.97 11.79 -7.00
N ALA A 155 5.21 12.00 -7.42
CA ALA A 155 5.97 13.18 -7.03
C ALA A 155 5.34 14.49 -7.53
N ASP A 156 4.68 14.47 -8.69
CA ASP A 156 3.92 15.62 -9.22
C ASP A 156 2.66 15.91 -8.37
N ILE A 157 2.11 14.91 -7.66
CA ILE A 157 0.93 15.06 -6.80
C ILE A 157 1.31 15.58 -5.41
N VAL A 158 2.28 14.93 -4.73
CA VAL A 158 2.58 15.21 -3.32
C VAL A 158 3.92 15.91 -3.08
N GLY A 159 4.71 16.13 -4.11
CA GLY A 159 6.10 16.58 -3.97
C GLY A 159 7.08 15.42 -3.86
N ARG A 160 8.28 15.64 -4.39
CA ARG A 160 9.33 14.61 -4.54
C ARG A 160 9.84 14.03 -3.22
N GLU A 161 9.75 14.79 -2.13
CA GLU A 161 10.19 14.37 -0.79
C GLU A 161 9.22 13.39 -0.13
N ARG A 162 8.00 13.26 -0.65
CA ARG A 162 6.92 12.45 -0.07
C ARG A 162 6.60 11.19 -0.85
N VAL A 163 7.51 10.71 -1.71
CA VAL A 163 7.31 9.47 -2.48
C VAL A 163 8.45 8.49 -2.24
N ILE A 164 8.09 7.25 -1.94
CA ILE A 164 9.02 6.12 -1.84
C ILE A 164 8.55 5.04 -2.82
N ALA A 165 9.45 4.53 -3.65
CA ALA A 165 9.13 3.43 -4.56
C ALA A 165 8.87 2.14 -3.76
N GLY A 166 7.74 1.47 -4.04
CA GLY A 166 7.34 0.19 -3.45
C GLY A 166 7.04 -0.88 -4.49
N THR A 167 6.72 -2.07 -4.03
CA THR A 167 6.08 -3.13 -4.82
C THR A 167 4.57 -3.06 -4.61
N ASP A 168 3.77 -3.54 -5.56
CA ASP A 168 2.32 -3.61 -5.39
C ASP A 168 1.93 -4.36 -4.12
N CYS A 169 2.51 -5.54 -3.91
CA CYS A 169 2.35 -6.38 -2.73
C CYS A 169 3.62 -7.22 -2.54
N GLY A 170 3.59 -8.23 -1.67
CA GLY A 170 4.63 -9.25 -1.60
C GLY A 170 4.58 -10.20 -2.81
N PHE A 171 5.71 -10.82 -3.15
CA PHE A 171 5.80 -11.78 -4.27
C PHE A 171 5.33 -13.19 -3.90
N SER A 172 5.01 -13.43 -2.63
CA SER A 172 4.43 -14.70 -2.16
C SER A 172 3.64 -14.46 -0.88
N THR A 173 2.41 -14.97 -0.82
CA THR A 173 1.56 -14.88 0.38
C THR A 173 1.86 -16.01 1.36
N PHE A 174 2.14 -17.22 0.85
CA PHE A 174 2.37 -18.41 1.66
C PHE A 174 3.66 -19.11 1.22
N ALA A 175 4.37 -19.68 2.18
CA ALA A 175 5.55 -20.49 1.90
C ALA A 175 5.22 -21.61 0.90
N GLY A 176 5.98 -21.71 -0.18
CA GLY A 176 5.76 -22.68 -1.25
C GLY A 176 4.70 -22.31 -2.30
N PHE A 177 4.08 -21.15 -2.19
CA PHE A 177 3.13 -20.59 -3.16
C PHE A 177 3.68 -19.29 -3.77
N GLY A 178 4.80 -19.38 -4.46
CA GLY A 178 5.32 -18.30 -5.30
C GLY A 178 4.69 -18.36 -6.69
N VAL A 179 4.15 -17.24 -7.18
CA VAL A 179 3.62 -17.11 -8.56
C VAL A 179 4.71 -16.60 -9.49
N VAL A 180 5.65 -15.83 -8.93
CA VAL A 180 6.77 -15.23 -9.65
C VAL A 180 8.04 -15.98 -9.31
N ASP A 181 8.80 -16.38 -10.32
CA ASP A 181 10.11 -17.03 -10.17
C ASP A 181 11.09 -16.13 -9.40
N GLU A 182 11.93 -16.73 -8.54
CA GLU A 182 12.84 -16.00 -7.67
C GLU A 182 13.81 -15.10 -8.46
N ASP A 183 14.37 -15.60 -9.56
CA ASP A 183 15.26 -14.82 -10.42
C ASP A 183 14.55 -13.61 -11.05
N ILE A 184 13.27 -13.78 -11.40
CA ILE A 184 12.42 -12.70 -11.90
C ILE A 184 12.14 -11.67 -10.79
N VAL A 185 11.88 -12.10 -9.56
CA VAL A 185 11.71 -11.19 -8.42
C VAL A 185 12.92 -10.28 -8.25
N TYR A 186 14.14 -10.85 -8.22
CA TYR A 186 15.36 -10.04 -8.11
C TYR A 186 15.58 -9.12 -9.30
N ALA A 187 15.24 -9.55 -10.51
CA ALA A 187 15.30 -8.71 -11.71
C ALA A 187 14.29 -7.53 -11.65
N LYS A 188 13.09 -7.77 -11.14
CA LYS A 188 12.07 -6.72 -10.91
C LYS A 188 12.55 -5.73 -9.85
N LEU A 189 13.10 -6.19 -8.72
CA LEU A 189 13.67 -5.33 -7.67
C LEU A 189 14.85 -4.50 -8.19
N LYS A 190 15.71 -5.10 -9.05
CA LYS A 190 16.76 -4.35 -9.73
C LYS A 190 16.19 -3.27 -10.64
N SER A 191 15.16 -3.59 -11.43
CA SER A 191 14.48 -2.60 -12.28
C SER A 191 13.87 -1.47 -11.46
N MET A 192 13.32 -1.77 -10.28
CA MET A 192 12.80 -0.77 -9.35
C MET A 192 13.92 0.17 -8.87
N ALA A 193 15.07 -0.37 -8.47
CA ALA A 193 16.23 0.42 -8.04
C ALA A 193 16.77 1.31 -9.17
N ASP A 194 16.94 0.75 -10.39
CA ASP A 194 17.39 1.48 -11.56
C ASP A 194 16.40 2.61 -11.94
N GLY A 195 15.09 2.32 -11.87
CA GLY A 195 14.04 3.29 -12.13
C GLY A 195 13.97 4.41 -11.09
N ALA A 196 14.18 4.07 -9.81
CA ALA A 196 14.26 5.06 -8.73
C ALA A 196 15.47 5.99 -8.92
N ALA A 197 16.61 5.48 -9.39
CA ALA A 197 17.78 6.30 -9.72
C ALA A 197 17.46 7.28 -10.86
N ILE A 198 16.80 6.83 -11.94
CA ILE A 198 16.37 7.69 -13.05
C ILE A 198 15.38 8.77 -12.56
N ALA A 199 14.42 8.41 -11.72
CA ALA A 199 13.47 9.35 -11.16
C ALA A 199 14.16 10.39 -10.27
N SER A 200 15.10 9.96 -9.42
CA SER A 200 15.87 10.85 -8.56
C SER A 200 16.70 11.85 -9.38
N GLU A 201 17.38 11.42 -10.43
CA GLU A 201 18.09 12.31 -11.32
C GLU A 201 17.15 13.36 -11.95
N LYS A 202 15.97 12.94 -12.40
CA LYS A 202 14.98 13.84 -12.98
C LYS A 202 14.40 14.85 -11.98
N LEU A 203 14.21 14.45 -10.72
CA LEU A 203 13.54 15.27 -9.69
C LEU A 203 14.49 16.19 -8.92
N TRP A 204 15.77 15.83 -8.81
CA TRP A 204 16.78 16.59 -8.05
C TRP A 204 17.99 17.05 -8.89
N GLY A 205 18.18 16.53 -10.11
CA GLY A 205 19.20 16.95 -11.08
C GLY A 205 18.74 18.15 -11.86
#